data_d42222d68d8a9b34ed11c3d5361cb423
#
_entry.id   d42222d68d8a9b34ed11c3d5361cb423
#
_cell.length_a   1.000
_cell.length_b   1.000
_cell.length_c   1.000
_cell.angle_alpha   90.00
_cell.angle_beta   90.00
_cell.angle_gamma   90.00
#
_symmetry.space_group_name_H-M   'P 1'
#
loop_
_entity.id
_entity.type
_entity.pdbx_description
1 polymer ?
#
loop_
_entity_poly.entity_id
_entity_poly.type
_entity_poly.pdbx_seq_one_letter_code
_entity_poly.pdbx_strand_id
1 'polypeptide(L)'
;MKFFLSIYLFSFWCFTGFLFQKKTKSESIKSGLEIYQDFCIQCHLTSGQGVLDVFPPLKNSDYLFNKIDLSIAGIKYGLKGQITVNDKNYNGVMSSQGLDNEEIADVMNYILNQWGNNYDKLITAEQVAKITKISLDR
;
A
#
# COMPACT_ATOMS: atom_id res chain seq x y z
N MET A 1 44.96 18.95 -17.41
CA MET A 1 44.23 17.70 -17.61
C MET A 1 43.76 17.01 -16.31
N LYS A 2 44.56 16.96 -15.25
CA LYS A 2 44.20 16.32 -13.96
C LYS A 2 43.05 17.03 -13.21
N PHE A 3 42.92 18.36 -13.29
CA PHE A 3 41.87 19.14 -12.64
C PHE A 3 40.47 18.91 -13.25
N PHE A 4 40.39 18.77 -14.58
CA PHE A 4 39.12 18.52 -15.25
C PHE A 4 38.57 17.12 -14.96
N LEU A 5 39.43 16.11 -14.81
CA LEU A 5 39.04 14.76 -14.48
C LEU A 5 38.46 14.68 -13.07
N SER A 6 39.04 15.45 -12.09
CA SER A 6 38.52 15.50 -10.71
C SER A 6 37.13 16.13 -10.62
N ILE A 7 36.87 17.19 -11.40
CA ILE A 7 35.56 17.85 -11.45
C ILE A 7 34.49 16.91 -12.05
N TYR A 8 34.86 16.15 -13.09
CA TYR A 8 33.94 15.17 -13.71
C TYR A 8 33.58 14.02 -12.77
N LEU A 9 34.53 13.49 -12.02
CA LEU A 9 34.30 12.43 -11.05
C LEU A 9 33.42 12.90 -9.87
N PHE A 10 33.63 14.14 -9.41
CA PHE A 10 32.84 14.72 -8.33
C PHE A 10 31.39 15.00 -8.78
N SER A 11 31.20 15.52 -9.99
CA SER A 11 29.90 15.76 -10.61
C SER A 11 29.12 14.45 -10.82
N PHE A 12 29.79 13.38 -11.24
CA PHE A 12 29.19 12.06 -11.43
C PHE A 12 28.73 11.45 -10.09
N TRP A 13 29.51 11.62 -9.03
CA TRP A 13 29.12 11.13 -7.69
C TRP A 13 27.92 11.88 -7.11
N CYS A 14 27.87 13.20 -7.26
CA CYS A 14 26.71 13.98 -6.82
C CYS A 14 25.44 13.61 -7.57
N PHE A 15 25.54 13.29 -8.88
CA PHE A 15 24.40 12.92 -9.69
C PHE A 15 23.84 11.53 -9.35
N THR A 16 24.69 10.55 -9.01
CA THR A 16 24.23 9.21 -8.62
C THR A 16 23.56 9.19 -7.24
N GLY A 17 23.97 10.06 -6.31
CA GLY A 17 23.33 10.19 -4.99
C GLY A 17 21.89 10.70 -5.04
N PHE A 18 21.53 11.47 -6.06
CA PHE A 18 20.19 12.02 -6.23
C PHE A 18 19.16 10.98 -6.71
N LEU A 19 19.61 9.90 -7.33
CA LEU A 19 18.71 8.87 -7.91
C LEU A 19 18.21 7.80 -6.91
N PHE A 20 18.72 7.79 -5.66
CA PHE A 20 18.39 6.80 -4.64
C PHE A 20 17.67 7.37 -3.42
N GLN A 21 16.93 8.46 -3.58
CA GLN A 21 16.18 8.99 -2.45
C GLN A 21 14.96 8.10 -2.17
N LYS A 22 15.03 7.36 -1.05
CA LYS A 22 13.92 6.50 -0.60
C LYS A 22 12.73 7.38 -0.23
N LYS A 23 11.55 7.07 -0.76
CA LYS A 23 10.29 7.75 -0.51
C LYS A 23 9.98 7.80 0.99
N THR A 24 9.67 8.96 1.50
CA THR A 24 9.25 9.14 2.89
C THR A 24 7.85 8.61 3.13
N LYS A 25 7.48 8.33 4.38
CA LYS A 25 6.12 7.91 4.74
C LYS A 25 5.08 8.95 4.33
N SER A 26 5.37 10.23 4.48
CA SER A 26 4.46 11.32 4.10
C SER A 26 4.22 11.39 2.60
N GLU A 27 5.27 11.23 1.79
CA GLU A 27 5.16 11.17 0.32
C GLU A 27 4.38 9.94 -0.12
N SER A 28 4.63 8.79 0.50
CA SER A 28 3.92 7.54 0.23
C SER A 28 2.42 7.67 0.54
N ILE A 29 2.06 8.24 1.68
CA ILE A 29 0.66 8.50 2.05
C ILE A 29 -0.02 9.43 1.04
N LYS A 30 0.68 10.47 0.56
CA LYS A 30 0.14 11.40 -0.44
C LYS A 30 -0.12 10.70 -1.78
N SER A 31 0.82 9.90 -2.27
CA SER A 31 0.63 9.09 -3.49
C SER A 31 -0.50 8.08 -3.30
N GLY A 32 -0.57 7.45 -2.14
CA GLY A 32 -1.61 6.48 -1.80
C GLY A 32 -3.03 7.07 -1.77
N LEU A 33 -3.18 8.35 -1.46
CA LEU A 33 -4.47 9.05 -1.58
C LEU A 33 -4.97 9.06 -3.03
N GLU A 34 -4.10 9.38 -3.99
CA GLU A 34 -4.44 9.42 -5.41
C GLU A 34 -4.88 8.03 -5.89
N ILE A 35 -4.11 7.00 -5.54
CA ILE A 35 -4.44 5.60 -5.86
C ILE A 35 -5.77 5.18 -5.22
N TYR A 36 -6.01 5.56 -3.96
CA TYR A 36 -7.27 5.25 -3.27
C TYR A 36 -8.48 5.85 -3.97
N GLN A 37 -8.36 7.09 -4.43
CA GLN A 37 -9.43 7.78 -5.15
C GLN A 37 -9.74 7.12 -6.50
N ASP A 38 -8.74 6.60 -7.18
CA ASP A 38 -8.90 6.00 -8.50
C ASP A 38 -9.42 4.55 -8.43
N PHE A 39 -8.99 3.76 -7.44
CA PHE A 39 -9.21 2.31 -7.43
C PHE A 39 -10.07 1.79 -6.27
N CYS A 40 -10.14 2.49 -5.14
CA CYS A 40 -10.69 1.91 -3.90
C CYS A 40 -12.00 2.56 -3.44
N ILE A 41 -12.15 3.86 -3.71
CA ILE A 41 -13.25 4.69 -3.17
C ILE A 41 -14.63 4.20 -3.58
N GLN A 42 -14.78 3.58 -4.74
CA GLN A 42 -16.06 3.12 -5.25
C GLN A 42 -16.69 2.02 -4.37
N CYS A 43 -15.86 1.18 -3.74
CA CYS A 43 -16.30 0.11 -2.87
C CYS A 43 -16.13 0.48 -1.38
N HIS A 44 -14.97 1.06 -1.03
CA HIS A 44 -14.66 1.34 0.38
C HIS A 44 -15.10 2.73 0.85
N LEU A 45 -15.63 3.57 -0.05
CA LEU A 45 -16.18 4.92 0.16
C LEU A 45 -15.13 5.92 0.67
N THR A 46 -15.50 7.21 0.68
CA THR A 46 -14.55 8.32 0.97
C THR A 46 -13.91 8.27 2.35
N SER A 47 -14.61 7.75 3.35
CA SER A 47 -14.11 7.63 4.72
C SER A 47 -13.66 6.23 5.10
N GLY A 48 -13.50 5.33 4.13
CA GLY A 48 -13.07 3.95 4.38
C GLY A 48 -14.06 3.11 5.18
N GLN A 49 -15.33 3.56 5.28
CA GLN A 49 -16.34 2.87 6.09
C GLN A 49 -16.91 1.60 5.41
N GLY A 50 -16.70 1.46 4.10
CA GLY A 50 -17.27 0.38 3.32
C GLY A 50 -18.81 0.41 3.26
N VAL A 51 -19.41 -0.72 2.88
CA VAL A 51 -20.85 -0.93 2.85
C VAL A 51 -21.16 -2.17 3.66
N LEU A 52 -22.00 -2.03 4.68
CA LEU A 52 -22.35 -3.11 5.59
C LEU A 52 -22.80 -4.35 4.81
N ASP A 53 -22.29 -5.51 5.20
CA ASP A 53 -22.52 -6.83 4.63
C ASP A 53 -22.11 -7.01 3.15
N VAL A 54 -21.57 -5.95 2.51
CA VAL A 54 -21.16 -5.98 1.10
C VAL A 54 -19.65 -5.73 0.97
N PHE A 55 -19.17 -4.56 1.41
CA PHE A 55 -17.77 -4.16 1.33
C PHE A 55 -17.21 -3.88 2.73
N PRO A 56 -16.17 -4.58 3.18
CA PRO A 56 -15.65 -4.41 4.53
C PRO A 56 -15.08 -3.01 4.75
N PRO A 57 -15.18 -2.47 5.99
CA PRO A 57 -14.53 -1.22 6.33
C PRO A 57 -13.01 -1.37 6.32
N LEU A 58 -12.32 -0.30 5.92
CA LEU A 58 -10.88 -0.11 6.10
C LEU A 58 -10.60 0.78 7.32
N LYS A 59 -11.55 1.67 7.63
CA LYS A 59 -11.53 2.48 8.84
C LYS A 59 -11.71 1.60 10.07
N ASN A 60 -10.80 1.71 11.05
CA ASN A 60 -10.83 0.94 12.30
C ASN A 60 -10.99 -0.58 12.08
N SER A 61 -10.39 -1.11 11.02
CA SER A 61 -10.49 -2.51 10.64
C SER A 61 -9.49 -3.36 11.42
N ASP A 62 -9.97 -4.27 12.27
CA ASP A 62 -9.12 -5.24 12.95
C ASP A 62 -8.40 -6.16 11.97
N TYR A 63 -9.05 -6.58 10.90
CA TYR A 63 -8.45 -7.38 9.83
C TYR A 63 -7.26 -6.67 9.19
N LEU A 64 -7.41 -5.38 8.86
CA LEU A 64 -6.36 -4.58 8.24
C LEU A 64 -5.11 -4.52 9.11
N PHE A 65 -5.25 -4.30 10.42
CA PHE A 65 -4.12 -4.17 11.34
C PHE A 65 -3.51 -5.51 11.75
N ASN A 66 -4.33 -6.54 11.92
CA ASN A 66 -3.85 -7.85 12.39
C ASN A 66 -3.35 -8.75 11.25
N LYS A 67 -3.71 -8.44 9.99
CA LYS A 67 -3.41 -9.27 8.82
C LYS A 67 -2.87 -8.43 7.65
N ILE A 68 -1.83 -7.63 7.92
CA ILE A 68 -1.21 -6.71 6.94
C ILE A 68 -0.84 -7.44 5.64
N ASP A 69 -0.15 -8.59 5.75
CA ASP A 69 0.31 -9.34 4.58
C ASP A 69 -0.87 -9.90 3.75
N LEU A 70 -1.95 -10.34 4.40
CA LEU A 70 -3.16 -10.76 3.71
C LEU A 70 -3.90 -9.57 3.07
N SER A 71 -3.87 -8.41 3.69
CA SER A 71 -4.42 -7.18 3.11
C SER A 71 -3.64 -6.74 1.86
N ILE A 72 -2.32 -6.78 1.91
CA ILE A 72 -1.43 -6.56 0.75
C ILE A 72 -1.74 -7.59 -0.35
N ALA A 73 -1.84 -8.87 0.01
CA ALA A 73 -2.14 -9.94 -0.93
C ALA A 73 -3.52 -9.76 -1.59
N GLY A 74 -4.51 -9.26 -0.84
CA GLY A 74 -5.84 -8.93 -1.35
C GLY A 74 -5.82 -7.87 -2.43
N ILE A 75 -5.03 -6.80 -2.27
CA ILE A 75 -4.85 -5.77 -3.30
C ILE A 75 -4.11 -6.33 -4.51
N LYS A 76 -3.03 -7.08 -4.27
CA LYS A 76 -2.11 -7.57 -5.30
C LYS A 76 -2.72 -8.66 -6.18
N TYR A 77 -3.41 -9.61 -5.57
CA TYR A 77 -3.89 -10.82 -6.25
C TYR A 77 -5.41 -10.94 -6.29
N GLY A 78 -6.10 -10.01 -5.65
CA GLY A 78 -7.52 -10.11 -5.39
C GLY A 78 -7.82 -10.93 -4.13
N LEU A 79 -9.05 -10.80 -3.63
CA LEU A 79 -9.54 -11.54 -2.46
C LEU A 79 -10.86 -12.18 -2.81
N LYS A 80 -11.02 -13.46 -2.49
CA LYS A 80 -12.25 -14.21 -2.70
C LYS A 80 -12.52 -15.10 -1.50
N GLY A 81 -13.79 -15.19 -1.11
CA GLY A 81 -14.22 -16.02 0.00
C GLY A 81 -14.51 -15.20 1.25
N GLN A 82 -14.83 -15.92 2.32
CA GLN A 82 -15.27 -15.30 3.56
C GLN A 82 -14.10 -14.77 4.36
N ILE A 83 -14.20 -13.51 4.79
CA ILE A 83 -13.34 -12.89 5.80
C ILE A 83 -14.21 -12.34 6.94
N THR A 84 -13.63 -12.23 8.12
CA THR A 84 -14.27 -11.56 9.27
C THR A 84 -13.54 -10.26 9.53
N VAL A 85 -14.27 -9.16 9.59
CA VAL A 85 -13.78 -7.81 9.89
C VAL A 85 -14.67 -7.21 10.96
N ASN A 86 -14.10 -6.83 12.10
CA ASN A 86 -14.82 -6.26 13.24
C ASN A 86 -16.03 -7.14 13.65
N ASP A 87 -15.78 -8.44 13.82
CA ASP A 87 -16.80 -9.47 14.17
C ASP A 87 -17.93 -9.66 13.15
N LYS A 88 -17.80 -9.10 11.94
CA LYS A 88 -18.76 -9.28 10.84
C LYS A 88 -18.16 -10.06 9.69
N ASN A 89 -18.97 -10.95 9.11
CA ASN A 89 -18.55 -11.75 7.96
C ASN A 89 -18.85 -11.03 6.65
N TYR A 90 -17.85 -11.00 5.78
CA TYR A 90 -17.95 -10.51 4.42
C TYR A 90 -17.56 -11.65 3.47
N ASN A 91 -18.37 -11.92 2.47
CA ASN A 91 -18.15 -13.00 1.50
C ASN A 91 -18.27 -12.46 0.07
N GLY A 92 -17.46 -11.45 -0.23
CA GLY A 92 -17.42 -10.80 -1.53
C GLY A 92 -16.22 -11.24 -2.37
N VAL A 93 -16.08 -10.58 -3.51
CA VAL A 93 -14.92 -10.69 -4.38
C VAL A 93 -14.32 -9.29 -4.56
N MET A 94 -13.06 -9.14 -4.22
CA MET A 94 -12.25 -7.99 -4.57
C MET A 94 -11.28 -8.42 -5.69
N SER A 95 -11.41 -7.84 -6.86
CA SER A 95 -10.49 -8.12 -7.97
C SER A 95 -9.10 -7.53 -7.70
N SER A 96 -8.06 -8.15 -8.26
CA SER A 96 -6.73 -7.50 -8.32
C SER A 96 -6.84 -6.16 -9.04
N GLN A 97 -6.18 -5.15 -8.51
CA GLN A 97 -6.26 -3.78 -9.05
C GLN A 97 -5.21 -3.53 -10.14
N GLY A 98 -4.30 -4.48 -10.41
CA GLY A 98 -3.24 -4.32 -11.40
C GLY A 98 -2.15 -3.33 -11.01
N LEU A 99 -2.10 -2.92 -9.76
CA LEU A 99 -1.11 -2.00 -9.21
C LEU A 99 0.27 -2.66 -9.09
N ASP A 100 1.32 -1.88 -9.24
CA ASP A 100 2.69 -2.33 -8.97
C ASP A 100 3.02 -2.37 -7.48
N ASN A 101 4.21 -2.84 -7.11
CA ASN A 101 4.57 -3.01 -5.71
C ASN A 101 4.72 -1.68 -4.96
N GLU A 102 5.12 -0.60 -5.63
CA GLU A 102 5.24 0.72 -5.02
C GLU A 102 3.85 1.34 -4.82
N GLU A 103 2.98 1.26 -5.80
CA GLU A 103 1.60 1.72 -5.72
C GLU A 103 0.82 1.00 -4.61
N ILE A 104 1.00 -0.32 -4.47
CA ILE A 104 0.40 -1.10 -3.38
C ILE A 104 0.94 -0.65 -2.02
N ALA A 105 2.25 -0.42 -1.90
CA ALA A 105 2.83 0.10 -0.67
C ALA A 105 2.26 1.47 -0.30
N ASP A 106 2.12 2.35 -1.29
CA ASP A 106 1.59 3.70 -1.11
C ASP A 106 0.13 3.69 -0.64
N VAL A 107 -0.74 2.94 -1.31
CA VAL A 107 -2.14 2.87 -0.90
C VAL A 107 -2.29 2.18 0.46
N MET A 108 -1.47 1.20 0.79
CA MET A 108 -1.43 0.59 2.13
C MET A 108 -1.02 1.62 3.19
N ASN A 109 0.00 2.42 2.94
CA ASN A 109 0.42 3.48 3.86
C ASN A 109 -0.67 4.55 4.04
N TYR A 110 -1.43 4.86 2.98
CA TYR A 110 -2.57 5.75 3.06
C TYR A 110 -3.67 5.18 3.95
N ILE A 111 -4.22 3.99 3.64
CA ILE A 111 -5.36 3.42 4.38
C ILE A 111 -5.02 3.10 5.83
N LEU A 112 -3.77 2.77 6.13
CA LEU A 112 -3.28 2.51 7.49
C LEU A 112 -3.11 3.77 8.34
N ASN A 113 -3.20 4.97 7.75
CA ASN A 113 -2.97 6.24 8.45
C ASN A 113 -4.09 7.28 8.20
N GLN A 114 -5.25 6.86 7.71
CA GLN A 114 -6.41 7.73 7.49
C GLN A 114 -7.59 7.36 8.41
N TRP A 115 -8.55 8.26 8.52
CA TRP A 115 -9.84 8.07 9.21
C TRP A 115 -9.71 7.67 10.68
N GLY A 116 -8.61 8.03 11.34
CA GLY A 116 -8.29 7.64 12.71
C GLY A 116 -7.45 6.36 12.81
N ASN A 117 -7.16 5.70 11.70
CA ASN A 117 -6.14 4.65 11.63
C ASN A 117 -4.77 5.25 11.93
N ASN A 118 -3.93 4.54 12.68
CA ASN A 118 -2.56 4.93 12.96
C ASN A 118 -1.63 3.71 12.94
N TYR A 119 -0.66 3.71 12.04
CA TYR A 119 0.32 2.65 11.88
C TYR A 119 1.72 3.24 11.76
N ASP A 120 2.57 2.99 12.74
CA ASP A 120 3.87 3.67 12.86
C ASP A 120 4.91 3.24 11.82
N LYS A 121 4.80 1.99 11.31
CA LYS A 121 5.75 1.46 10.34
C LYS A 121 5.42 1.95 8.92
N LEU A 122 6.43 1.90 8.05
CA LEU A 122 6.29 2.12 6.61
C LEU A 122 6.15 0.77 5.90
N ILE A 123 5.09 0.61 5.12
CA ILE A 123 5.01 -0.47 4.13
C ILE A 123 5.89 -0.09 2.94
N THR A 124 6.74 -0.99 2.50
CA THR A 124 7.68 -0.75 1.40
C THR A 124 7.39 -1.63 0.20
N ALA A 125 7.83 -1.20 -0.99
CA ALA A 125 7.71 -2.00 -2.22
C ALA A 125 8.42 -3.36 -2.09
N GLU A 126 9.52 -3.43 -1.33
CA GLU A 126 10.24 -4.69 -1.09
C GLU A 126 9.44 -5.65 -0.19
N GLN A 127 8.67 -5.12 0.77
CA GLN A 127 7.74 -5.94 1.56
C GLN A 127 6.63 -6.49 0.65
N VAL A 128 6.01 -5.64 -0.16
CA VAL A 128 4.97 -6.04 -1.13
C VAL A 128 5.50 -7.08 -2.13
N ALA A 129 6.74 -6.92 -2.60
CA ALA A 129 7.36 -7.87 -3.54
C ALA A 129 7.46 -9.29 -2.96
N LYS A 130 7.67 -9.43 -1.65
CA LYS A 130 7.78 -10.73 -0.95
C LYS A 130 6.44 -11.43 -0.75
N ILE A 131 5.32 -10.72 -0.87
CA ILE A 131 3.98 -11.30 -0.73
C ILE A 131 3.66 -12.17 -1.94
N THR A 132 3.33 -13.42 -1.69
CA THR A 132 2.97 -14.43 -2.70
C THR A 132 1.49 -14.78 -2.62
N LYS A 133 0.95 -15.35 -3.70
CA LYS A 133 -0.47 -15.74 -3.78
C LYS A 133 -0.86 -16.81 -2.74
N ILE A 134 0.09 -17.63 -2.30
CA ILE A 134 -0.12 -18.70 -1.30
C ILE A 134 -0.54 -18.14 0.07
N SER A 135 -0.28 -16.85 0.34
CA SER A 135 -0.67 -16.19 1.59
C SER A 135 -2.19 -16.01 1.76
N LEU A 136 -2.97 -16.19 0.68
CA LEU A 136 -4.44 -16.01 0.67
C LEU A 136 -5.23 -17.27 1.04
N ASP A 137 -4.60 -18.44 0.97
CA ASP A 137 -5.27 -19.74 1.15
C ASP A 137 -5.30 -20.23 2.63
N ARG A 138 -5.12 -19.31 3.61
CA ARG A 138 -5.10 -19.65 5.04
C ARG A 138 -6.17 -18.90 5.84
#